data_32d4ed41355aff26f2c5b2a1bb1c3a8c
#
_entry.id   32d4ed41355aff26f2c5b2a1bb1c3a8c
#
_cell.length_a   1.000
_cell.length_b   1.000
_cell.length_c   1.000
_cell.angle_alpha   90.00
_cell.angle_beta   90.00
_cell.angle_gamma   90.00
#
_symmetry.space_group_name_H-M   'P 1'
#
loop_
_entity.id
_entity.type
_entity.pdbx_description
1 polymer ?
#
loop_
_entity_poly.entity_id
_entity_poly.type
_entity_poly.pdbx_seq_one_letter_code
_entity_poly.pdbx_strand_id
1 'polypeptide(L)'
;MTIQGNIRVLEMSANVRVTQGTLEILGDEAIFEYDANSNELTKVTVHGTPVRFQQQLDEDGALVIGTSDTLLFYSDELDETILELVGNANIESPDSTMRCEAIIYISDRDLIREAAGPCQGMLSSQPN
;
A
#
# COMPACT_ATOMS: atom_id res chain seq x y z
N MET A 1 0.99 -8.51 -22.62
CA MET A 1 0.14 -7.40 -22.16
C MET A 1 -1.27 -7.59 -22.70
N THR A 2 -2.24 -7.36 -21.87
CA THR A 2 -3.66 -7.55 -22.22
C THR A 2 -4.37 -6.21 -22.22
N ILE A 3 -5.28 -6.00 -23.16
CA ILE A 3 -6.10 -4.80 -23.24
C ILE A 3 -7.54 -5.17 -22.99
N GLN A 4 -8.20 -4.50 -22.06
CA GLN A 4 -9.61 -4.71 -21.75
C GLN A 4 -10.30 -3.36 -21.77
N GLY A 5 -11.04 -3.09 -22.84
CA GLY A 5 -11.65 -1.78 -23.00
C GLY A 5 -10.58 -0.71 -23.11
N ASN A 6 -10.57 0.21 -22.15
CA ASN A 6 -9.60 1.30 -22.12
C ASN A 6 -8.44 1.02 -21.17
N ILE A 7 -8.28 -0.20 -20.71
CA ILE A 7 -7.27 -0.54 -19.71
C ILE A 7 -6.31 -1.57 -20.28
N ARG A 8 -5.03 -1.31 -20.12
CA ARG A 8 -3.98 -2.28 -20.43
C ARG A 8 -3.50 -2.89 -19.14
N VAL A 9 -3.24 -4.18 -19.15
CA VAL A 9 -2.86 -4.92 -17.95
C VAL A 9 -1.52 -5.58 -18.18
N LEU A 10 -0.60 -5.39 -17.22
CA LEU A 10 0.69 -6.06 -17.19
C LEU A 10 0.76 -6.87 -15.91
N GLU A 11 1.10 -8.15 -16.02
CA GLU A 11 1.22 -9.03 -14.87
C GLU A 11 2.68 -9.37 -14.62
N MET A 12 3.07 -9.35 -13.35
CA MET A 12 4.40 -9.76 -12.92
C MET A 12 4.28 -10.85 -11.89
N SER A 13 5.16 -11.85 -11.95
CA SER A 13 5.18 -12.95 -10.99
C SER A 13 6.57 -13.12 -10.43
N ALA A 14 6.62 -13.62 -9.20
CA ALA A 14 7.86 -13.97 -8.50
C ALA A 14 8.70 -12.76 -8.14
N ASN A 15 8.74 -12.47 -6.86
CA ASN A 15 9.63 -11.45 -6.29
C ASN A 15 9.40 -10.07 -6.90
N VAL A 16 8.17 -9.58 -6.80
CA VAL A 16 7.81 -8.27 -7.30
C VAL A 16 8.25 -7.20 -6.32
N ARG A 17 8.81 -6.12 -6.85
CA ARG A 17 9.23 -4.97 -6.07
C ARG A 17 8.78 -3.71 -6.79
N VAL A 18 8.01 -2.87 -6.11
CA VAL A 18 7.53 -1.61 -6.64
C VAL A 18 8.06 -0.50 -5.76
N THR A 19 8.67 0.53 -6.34
CA THR A 19 9.22 1.63 -5.56
C THR A 19 8.75 2.97 -6.10
N GLN A 20 8.56 3.92 -5.19
CA GLN A 20 8.26 5.31 -5.52
C GLN A 20 8.77 6.16 -4.37
N GLY A 21 9.83 6.96 -4.62
CA GLY A 21 10.47 7.68 -3.53
C GLY A 21 11.01 6.71 -2.51
N THR A 22 10.66 6.92 -1.25
CA THR A 22 11.08 6.01 -0.17
C THR A 22 10.09 4.86 0.04
N LEU A 23 8.98 4.87 -0.68
CA LEU A 23 8.00 3.79 -0.60
C LEU A 23 8.49 2.58 -1.38
N GLU A 24 8.44 1.42 -0.74
CA GLU A 24 8.81 0.16 -1.36
C GLU A 24 7.75 -0.87 -1.04
N ILE A 25 7.28 -1.58 -2.06
CA ILE A 25 6.28 -2.63 -1.91
C ILE A 25 6.86 -3.93 -2.43
N LEU A 26 6.78 -4.97 -1.62
CA LEU A 26 7.31 -6.30 -1.97
C LEU A 26 6.19 -7.32 -1.93
N GLY A 27 6.12 -8.17 -2.95
CA GLY A 27 5.13 -9.22 -3.01
C GLY A 27 5.54 -10.33 -3.95
N ASP A 28 4.63 -11.26 -4.17
CA ASP A 28 4.88 -12.42 -5.03
C ASP A 28 4.39 -12.18 -6.45
N GLU A 29 3.28 -11.48 -6.58
CA GLU A 29 2.65 -11.21 -7.87
C GLU A 29 2.12 -9.79 -7.86
N ALA A 30 2.08 -9.17 -9.04
CA ALA A 30 1.51 -7.84 -9.17
C ALA A 30 0.82 -7.69 -10.51
N ILE A 31 -0.27 -6.94 -10.50
CA ILE A 31 -1.03 -6.60 -11.70
C ILE A 31 -1.00 -5.09 -11.83
N PHE A 32 -0.45 -4.61 -12.94
CA PHE A 32 -0.35 -3.17 -13.22
C PHE A 32 -1.42 -2.82 -14.24
N GLU A 33 -2.25 -1.84 -13.94
CA GLU A 33 -3.31 -1.39 -14.85
C GLU A 33 -2.98 0.01 -15.34
N TYR A 34 -3.03 0.19 -16.65
CA TYR A 34 -2.73 1.45 -17.31
C TYR A 34 -3.92 1.91 -18.11
N ASP A 35 -4.08 3.23 -18.19
CA ASP A 35 -5.04 3.81 -19.12
C ASP A 35 -4.50 3.61 -20.54
N ALA A 36 -5.30 2.97 -21.41
CA ALA A 36 -4.83 2.64 -22.75
C ALA A 36 -4.64 3.87 -23.62
N ASN A 37 -5.32 4.98 -23.33
CA ASN A 37 -5.22 6.20 -24.11
C ASN A 37 -4.03 7.06 -23.69
N SER A 38 -3.86 7.27 -22.39
CA SER A 38 -2.80 8.13 -21.87
C SER A 38 -1.52 7.36 -21.55
N ASN A 39 -1.63 6.05 -21.41
CA ASN A 39 -0.54 5.17 -21.01
C ASN A 39 -0.05 5.45 -19.58
N GLU A 40 -0.92 6.04 -18.78
CA GLU A 40 -0.60 6.32 -17.38
C GLU A 40 -1.00 5.15 -16.49
N LEU A 41 -0.16 4.88 -15.49
CA LEU A 41 -0.46 3.83 -14.52
C LEU A 41 -1.62 4.29 -13.64
N THR A 42 -2.67 3.48 -13.55
CA THR A 42 -3.85 3.83 -12.76
C THR A 42 -3.93 3.06 -11.46
N LYS A 43 -3.46 1.81 -11.44
CA LYS A 43 -3.55 0.99 -10.24
C LYS A 43 -2.55 -0.14 -10.31
N VAL A 44 -2.02 -0.51 -9.15
CA VAL A 44 -1.21 -1.72 -8.99
C VAL A 44 -1.87 -2.56 -7.90
N THR A 45 -2.06 -3.85 -8.18
CA THR A 45 -2.55 -4.79 -7.19
C THR A 45 -1.43 -5.79 -6.93
N VAL A 46 -1.02 -5.92 -5.67
CA VAL A 46 0.07 -6.80 -5.29
C VAL A 46 -0.45 -7.87 -4.35
N HIS A 47 -0.08 -9.11 -4.60
CA HIS A 47 -0.43 -10.25 -3.74
C HIS A 47 0.84 -10.84 -3.15
N GLY A 48 0.73 -11.31 -1.93
CA GLY A 48 1.86 -11.96 -1.27
C GLY A 48 1.42 -12.67 0.00
N THR A 49 2.36 -13.25 0.70
CA THR A 49 2.07 -14.01 1.91
C THR A 49 3.09 -13.69 3.00
N PRO A 50 3.13 -12.44 3.45
CA PRO A 50 2.29 -11.30 3.06
C PRO A 50 2.95 -10.38 2.04
N VAL A 51 2.16 -9.48 1.48
CA VAL A 51 2.71 -8.30 0.82
C VAL A 51 3.23 -7.39 1.92
N ARG A 52 4.35 -6.74 1.68
CA ARG A 52 4.95 -5.85 2.66
C ARG A 52 5.30 -4.53 2.00
N PHE A 53 4.93 -3.42 2.66
CA PHE A 53 5.42 -2.12 2.22
C PHE A 53 6.19 -1.46 3.34
N GLN A 54 7.09 -0.55 2.97
CA GLN A 54 7.74 0.31 3.94
C GLN A 54 7.96 1.67 3.32
N GLN A 55 7.97 2.69 4.16
CA GLN A 55 8.15 4.06 3.74
C GLN A 55 8.88 4.82 4.82
N GLN A 56 9.85 5.62 4.42
CA GLN A 56 10.56 6.49 5.35
C GLN A 56 9.76 7.77 5.53
N LEU A 57 9.51 8.14 6.77
CA LEU A 57 8.67 9.29 7.08
C LEU A 57 9.41 10.60 7.05
N ASP A 58 10.67 10.59 7.48
CA ASP A 58 11.43 11.83 7.60
C ASP A 58 12.91 11.54 7.49
N GLU A 59 13.71 12.57 7.69
CA GLU A 59 15.15 12.47 7.55
C GLU A 59 15.79 11.64 8.65
N ASP A 60 15.09 11.42 9.74
CA ASP A 60 15.61 10.61 10.83
C ASP A 60 15.58 9.13 10.54
N GLY A 61 14.92 8.75 9.45
CA GLY A 61 14.85 7.36 9.07
C GLY A 61 13.75 6.59 9.73
N ALA A 62 12.79 7.27 10.37
CA ALA A 62 11.64 6.60 10.95
C ALA A 62 10.84 5.92 9.84
N LEU A 63 10.43 4.68 10.07
CA LEU A 63 9.76 3.88 9.06
C LEU A 63 8.33 3.55 9.45
N VAL A 64 7.45 3.54 8.44
CA VAL A 64 6.15 2.91 8.54
C VAL A 64 6.25 1.61 7.75
N ILE A 65 5.80 0.53 8.35
CA ILE A 65 5.84 -0.79 7.72
C ILE A 65 4.44 -1.37 7.77
N GLY A 66 3.97 -1.89 6.64
CA GLY A 66 2.66 -2.51 6.58
C GLY A 66 2.72 -3.85 5.90
N THR A 67 1.80 -4.74 6.29
CA THR A 67 1.65 -6.05 5.66
C THR A 67 0.18 -6.35 5.45
N SER A 68 -0.11 -7.16 4.45
CA SER A 68 -1.47 -7.62 4.17
C SER A 68 -1.40 -8.74 3.16
N ASP A 69 -2.53 -9.38 2.91
CA ASP A 69 -2.58 -10.43 1.89
C ASP A 69 -2.58 -9.82 0.49
N THR A 70 -3.23 -8.69 0.34
CA THR A 70 -3.32 -7.97 -0.92
C THR A 70 -3.12 -6.49 -0.65
N LEU A 71 -2.43 -5.80 -1.54
CA LEU A 71 -2.21 -4.36 -1.44
C LEU A 71 -2.59 -3.72 -2.76
N LEU A 72 -3.42 -2.68 -2.70
CA LEU A 72 -3.80 -1.88 -3.85
C LEU A 72 -3.10 -0.53 -3.74
N PHE A 73 -2.44 -0.12 -4.81
CA PHE A 73 -1.70 1.13 -4.88
C PHE A 73 -2.28 1.96 -6.02
N TYR A 74 -2.72 3.17 -5.73
CA TYR A 74 -3.28 4.05 -6.76
C TYR A 74 -3.27 5.49 -6.27
N SER A 75 -3.61 6.41 -7.18
CA SER A 75 -3.78 7.82 -6.82
C SER A 75 -5.26 8.14 -6.78
N ASP A 76 -5.66 8.93 -5.81
CA ASP A 76 -7.07 9.33 -5.70
C ASP A 76 -7.32 10.63 -6.46
N GLU A 77 -8.52 11.19 -6.30
CA GLU A 77 -8.93 12.40 -7.01
C GLU A 77 -8.08 13.62 -6.68
N LEU A 78 -7.45 13.60 -5.51
CA LEU A 78 -6.58 14.68 -5.06
C LEU A 78 -5.13 14.42 -5.44
N ASP A 79 -4.89 13.39 -6.24
CA ASP A 79 -3.55 12.99 -6.68
C ASP A 79 -2.67 12.52 -5.52
N GLU A 80 -3.30 12.05 -4.46
CA GLU A 80 -2.58 11.48 -3.33
C GLU A 80 -2.40 9.99 -3.52
N THR A 81 -1.25 9.48 -3.07
CA THR A 81 -0.93 8.06 -3.18
C THR A 81 -1.67 7.29 -2.08
N ILE A 82 -2.50 6.35 -2.49
CA ILE A 82 -3.32 5.55 -1.59
C ILE A 82 -2.80 4.12 -1.59
N LEU A 83 -2.69 3.55 -0.40
CA LEU A 83 -2.38 2.13 -0.21
C LEU A 83 -3.55 1.51 0.52
N GLU A 84 -4.21 0.54 -0.12
CA GLU A 84 -5.28 -0.22 0.55
C GLU A 84 -4.72 -1.59 0.90
N LEU A 85 -4.68 -1.88 2.18
CA LEU A 85 -4.23 -3.17 2.69
C LEU A 85 -5.47 -4.00 2.97
N VAL A 86 -5.58 -5.14 2.30
CA VAL A 86 -6.77 -5.98 2.40
C VAL A 86 -6.37 -7.38 2.85
N GLY A 87 -7.01 -7.84 3.90
CA GLY A 87 -6.77 -9.16 4.48
C GLY A 87 -5.59 -9.14 5.43
N ASN A 88 -5.85 -9.36 6.72
CA ASN A 88 -4.81 -9.37 7.74
C ASN A 88 -3.94 -8.13 7.67
N ALA A 89 -4.57 -6.97 7.54
CA ALA A 89 -3.85 -5.71 7.38
C ALA A 89 -3.19 -5.30 8.69
N ASN A 90 -1.95 -4.86 8.60
CA ASN A 90 -1.17 -4.47 9.76
C ASN A 90 -0.29 -3.29 9.38
N ILE A 91 -0.30 -2.24 10.20
CA ILE A 91 0.59 -1.09 10.01
C ILE A 91 1.32 -0.82 11.30
N GLU A 92 2.63 -0.66 11.19
CA GLU A 92 3.53 -0.37 12.29
C GLU A 92 4.25 0.93 12.03
N SER A 93 4.16 1.85 12.97
CA SER A 93 4.92 3.09 12.91
C SER A 93 5.70 3.20 14.22
N PRO A 94 6.59 4.21 14.36
CA PRO A 94 7.38 4.30 15.59
C PRO A 94 6.54 4.36 16.86
N ASP A 95 5.36 4.96 16.78
CA ASP A 95 4.55 5.20 17.97
C ASP A 95 3.36 4.28 18.12
N SER A 96 3.05 3.50 17.11
CA SER A 96 1.81 2.72 17.16
C SER A 96 1.85 1.52 16.23
N THR A 97 0.98 0.58 16.52
CA THR A 97 0.75 -0.59 15.68
C THR A 97 -0.76 -0.75 15.56
N MET A 98 -1.24 -0.99 14.36
CA MET A 98 -2.65 -1.22 14.12
C MET A 98 -2.84 -2.47 13.26
N ARG A 99 -3.77 -3.32 13.66
CA ARG A 99 -4.10 -4.53 12.92
C ARG A 99 -5.59 -4.57 12.67
N CYS A 100 -5.99 -4.71 11.42
CA CYS A 100 -7.39 -4.72 11.03
C CYS A 100 -7.59 -5.72 9.90
N GLU A 101 -8.84 -5.90 9.49
CA GLU A 101 -9.13 -6.68 8.30
C GLU A 101 -8.70 -5.93 7.06
N ALA A 102 -8.91 -4.61 7.04
CA ALA A 102 -8.50 -3.76 5.93
C ALA A 102 -8.14 -2.38 6.44
N ILE A 103 -7.16 -1.76 5.81
CA ILE A 103 -6.70 -0.41 6.18
C ILE A 103 -6.46 0.37 4.90
N ILE A 104 -6.94 1.62 4.86
CA ILE A 104 -6.65 2.53 3.77
C ILE A 104 -5.72 3.62 4.29
N TYR A 105 -4.54 3.67 3.74
CA TYR A 105 -3.45 4.54 4.20
C TYR A 105 -3.09 5.54 3.10
N ILE A 106 -2.98 6.82 3.47
CA ILE A 106 -2.56 7.86 2.56
C ILE A 106 -1.08 8.09 2.76
N SER A 107 -0.29 7.63 1.79
CA SER A 107 1.16 7.66 1.89
C SER A 107 1.73 9.07 2.01
N ASP A 108 1.15 10.02 1.27
CA ASP A 108 1.65 11.39 1.24
C ASP A 108 1.52 12.12 2.57
N ARG A 109 0.59 11.70 3.39
CA ARG A 109 0.30 12.36 4.67
C ARG A 109 0.59 11.51 5.89
N ASP A 110 1.04 10.28 5.69
CA ASP A 110 1.23 9.34 6.79
C ASP A 110 -0.04 9.28 7.63
N LEU A 111 -1.16 9.03 6.99
CA LEU A 111 -2.47 9.09 7.62
C LEU A 111 -3.31 7.88 7.27
N ILE A 112 -3.88 7.23 8.29
CA ILE A 112 -4.84 6.17 8.06
C ILE A 112 -6.19 6.84 7.85
N ARG A 113 -6.74 6.71 6.64
CA ARG A 113 -8.02 7.32 6.31
C ARG A 113 -9.19 6.48 6.77
N GLU A 114 -9.02 5.17 6.74
CA GLU A 114 -10.11 4.27 7.06
C GLU A 114 -9.56 2.92 7.50
N ALA A 115 -10.20 2.31 8.46
CA ALA A 115 -9.82 0.98 8.92
C ALA A 115 -11.09 0.19 9.18
N ALA A 116 -11.13 -1.03 8.67
CA ALA A 116 -12.30 -1.88 8.80
C ALA A 116 -11.93 -3.09 9.65
N GLY A 117 -12.76 -3.36 10.62
CA GLY A 117 -12.49 -4.33 11.67
C GLY A 117 -12.96 -5.72 11.43
N PRO A 118 -12.66 -6.56 12.40
CA PRO A 118 -12.19 -6.16 13.73
C PRO A 118 -10.79 -5.58 13.71
N CYS A 119 -10.56 -4.56 14.55
CA CYS A 119 -9.29 -3.89 14.62
C CYS A 119 -8.71 -3.92 16.03
N GLN A 120 -7.39 -3.93 16.12
CA GLN A 120 -6.64 -3.79 17.36
C GLN A 120 -5.57 -2.76 17.15
N GLY A 121 -5.37 -1.90 18.12
CA GLY A 121 -4.32 -0.91 18.04
C GLY A 121 -3.52 -0.90 19.31
N MET A 122 -2.25 -0.51 19.19
CA MET A 122 -1.38 -0.39 20.34
C MET A 122 -0.57 0.88 20.19
N LEU A 123 -0.58 1.70 21.22
CA LEU A 123 0.22 2.91 21.25
C LEU A 123 1.37 2.66 22.18
N SER A 124 2.59 2.77 21.67
CA SER A 124 3.78 2.55 22.49
C SER A 124 4.20 3.82 23.18
N SER A 125 3.82 4.96 22.64
CA SER A 125 4.16 6.22 23.24
C SER A 125 3.27 6.52 24.41
N GLN A 126 3.83 7.07 25.46
CA GLN A 126 3.05 7.39 26.65
C GLN A 126 2.61 8.82 26.64
N PRO A 127 1.34 9.04 26.85
CA PRO A 127 0.89 10.41 27.05
C PRO A 127 1.42 10.86 28.39
N ASN A 128 1.61 11.94 28.67
CA ASN A 128 2.10 12.33 29.99
C ASN A 128 1.37 13.45 30.57
#